data_b395e5698dbd343fac74ef9056bcbc88
#
_entry.id   b395e5698dbd343fac74ef9056bcbc88
#
_cell.length_a   1.000
_cell.length_b   1.000
_cell.length_c   1.000
_cell.angle_alpha   90.00
_cell.angle_beta   90.00
_cell.angle_gamma   90.00
#
_symmetry.space_group_name_H-M   'P 1'
#
loop_
_entity.id
_entity.type
_entity.pdbx_description
1 polymer ?
#
loop_
_entity_poly.entity_id
_entity_poly.type
_entity_poly.pdbx_seq_one_letter_code
_entity_poly.pdbx_strand_id
1 'polypeptide(L)'
;MCFSSAANFVGSGVLGAVGVVTLTKVKHRRELLFASLPILFAIHQFTEGFVWLGLDGILSPVVAHNMGAAFMLYAQGLLPFLLPLSVLLFESDVKSRRRMLPFLIVGAATTLYVLWALTAYPFQVYIQDHSIVYHDPGTSSIFLGALYVISTCGSLFFSKVKAMVLFGAVNLLLLLVVMAVKAYAFTSVWCAYAAVASVIVLAYFWKSSGERPFKYLGAI
;
A
#
# COMPACT_ATOMS: atom_id res chain seq x y z
N MET A 1 -0.11 13.17 8.87
CA MET A 1 -1.01 12.88 7.75
C MET A 1 -2.28 12.19 8.24
N CYS A 2 -2.28 11.30 9.16
CA CYS A 2 -3.46 10.51 9.59
C CYS A 2 -4.26 11.12 10.76
N PHE A 3 -4.20 12.45 10.98
CA PHE A 3 -4.70 13.09 12.20
C PHE A 3 -5.84 14.10 11.98
N SER A 4 -6.24 14.33 10.74
CA SER A 4 -7.37 15.18 10.38
C SER A 4 -7.73 15.04 8.89
N SER A 5 -8.97 15.43 8.53
CA SER A 5 -9.42 15.47 7.13
C SER A 5 -8.53 16.35 6.25
N ALA A 6 -8.17 17.56 6.73
CA ALA A 6 -7.33 18.50 6.00
C ALA A 6 -5.93 17.90 5.69
N ALA A 7 -5.29 17.26 6.70
CA ALA A 7 -4.00 16.62 6.51
C ALA A 7 -4.05 15.47 5.49
N ASN A 8 -5.15 14.73 5.47
CA ASN A 8 -5.37 13.64 4.52
C ASN A 8 -5.55 14.18 3.08
N PHE A 9 -6.33 15.23 2.87
CA PHE A 9 -6.51 15.82 1.54
C PHE A 9 -5.23 16.48 1.01
N VAL A 10 -4.49 17.20 1.85
CA VAL A 10 -3.19 17.78 1.48
C VAL A 10 -2.19 16.66 1.14
N GLY A 11 -2.12 15.62 1.99
CA GLY A 11 -1.26 14.47 1.74
C GLY A 11 -1.61 13.74 0.43
N SER A 12 -2.90 13.56 0.16
CA SER A 12 -3.39 13.01 -1.11
C SER A 12 -2.95 13.84 -2.31
N GLY A 13 -3.08 15.16 -2.24
CA GLY A 13 -2.63 16.07 -3.31
C GLY A 13 -1.14 15.96 -3.60
N VAL A 14 -0.31 15.93 -2.54
CA VAL A 14 1.16 15.75 -2.67
C VAL A 14 1.50 14.39 -3.27
N LEU A 15 0.91 13.30 -2.75
CA LEU A 15 1.13 11.96 -3.27
C LEU A 15 0.65 11.80 -4.72
N GLY A 16 -0.47 12.44 -5.06
CA GLY A 16 -0.99 12.48 -6.43
C GLY A 16 -0.01 13.15 -7.38
N ALA A 17 0.54 14.30 -7.01
CA ALA A 17 1.55 15.00 -7.79
C ALA A 17 2.82 14.14 -7.97
N VAL A 18 3.32 13.52 -6.88
CA VAL A 18 4.45 12.58 -6.93
C VAL A 18 4.14 11.42 -7.88
N GLY A 19 2.93 10.87 -7.82
CA GLY A 19 2.53 9.75 -8.66
C GLY A 19 2.43 10.12 -10.14
N VAL A 20 1.85 11.27 -10.47
CA VAL A 20 1.81 11.78 -11.86
C VAL A 20 3.22 11.95 -12.40
N VAL A 21 4.11 12.62 -11.66
CA VAL A 21 5.52 12.78 -12.05
C VAL A 21 6.20 11.43 -12.23
N THR A 22 5.96 10.46 -11.33
CA THR A 22 6.53 9.11 -11.45
C THR A 22 6.08 8.42 -12.73
N LEU A 23 4.79 8.49 -13.06
CA LEU A 23 4.23 7.87 -14.26
C LEU A 23 4.79 8.46 -15.55
N THR A 24 5.13 9.77 -15.58
CA THR A 24 5.80 10.38 -16.76
C THR A 24 7.21 9.83 -17.00
N LYS A 25 7.82 9.17 -16.01
CA LYS A 25 9.17 8.59 -16.12
C LYS A 25 9.17 7.11 -16.49
N VAL A 26 8.01 6.49 -16.60
CA VAL A 26 7.87 5.08 -16.99
C VAL A 26 8.26 4.88 -18.45
N LYS A 27 9.09 3.87 -18.70
CA LYS A 27 9.55 3.52 -20.06
C LYS A 27 8.94 2.22 -20.58
N HIS A 28 8.57 1.30 -19.68
CA HIS A 28 8.05 -0.01 -20.03
C HIS A 28 6.73 -0.32 -19.34
N ARG A 29 5.81 -0.99 -20.03
CA ARG A 29 4.50 -1.38 -19.48
C ARG A 29 4.61 -2.20 -18.18
N ARG A 30 5.66 -2.99 -18.02
CA ARG A 30 5.92 -3.80 -16.82
C ARG A 30 6.17 -2.97 -15.56
N GLU A 31 6.57 -1.72 -15.72
CA GLU A 31 6.85 -0.78 -14.63
C GLU A 31 5.59 -0.07 -14.13
N LEU A 32 4.51 -0.05 -14.95
CA LEU A 32 3.33 0.77 -14.70
C LEU A 32 2.72 0.52 -13.32
N LEU A 33 2.51 -0.75 -12.94
CA LEU A 33 1.84 -1.05 -11.68
C LEU A 33 2.68 -0.59 -10.48
N PHE A 34 4.00 -0.77 -10.51
CA PHE A 34 4.87 -0.28 -9.44
C PHE A 34 4.97 1.25 -9.43
N ALA A 35 5.05 1.88 -10.60
CA ALA A 35 5.07 3.33 -10.74
C ALA A 35 3.74 4.00 -10.34
N SER A 36 2.61 3.27 -10.39
CA SER A 36 1.30 3.77 -9.98
C SER A 36 1.07 3.73 -8.47
N LEU A 37 1.92 3.08 -7.68
CA LEU A 37 1.75 2.98 -6.22
C LEU A 37 1.54 4.35 -5.55
N PRO A 38 2.27 5.43 -5.87
CA PRO A 38 2.00 6.74 -5.28
C PRO A 38 0.60 7.29 -5.61
N ILE A 39 0.06 7.06 -6.82
CA ILE A 39 -1.32 7.43 -7.16
C ILE A 39 -2.32 6.60 -6.35
N LEU A 40 -2.08 5.31 -6.22
CA LEU A 40 -2.94 4.43 -5.43
C LEU A 40 -2.93 4.83 -3.95
N PHE A 41 -1.79 5.22 -3.41
CA PHE A 41 -1.68 5.77 -2.06
C PHE A 41 -2.37 7.14 -1.93
N ALA A 42 -2.33 7.98 -2.98
CA ALA A 42 -3.05 9.25 -3.00
C ALA A 42 -4.58 9.03 -2.92
N ILE A 43 -5.12 8.10 -3.71
CA ILE A 43 -6.54 7.74 -3.68
C ILE A 43 -6.92 7.19 -2.30
N HIS A 44 -6.09 6.33 -1.75
CA HIS A 44 -6.28 5.77 -0.42
C HIS A 44 -6.32 6.86 0.67
N GLN A 45 -5.37 7.79 0.64
CA GLN A 45 -5.32 8.94 1.54
C GLN A 45 -6.54 9.86 1.38
N PHE A 46 -6.98 10.07 0.13
CA PHE A 46 -8.18 10.85 -0.18
C PHE A 46 -9.44 10.21 0.44
N THR A 47 -9.56 8.89 0.33
CA THR A 47 -10.65 8.12 0.93
C THR A 47 -10.69 8.29 2.45
N GLU A 48 -9.54 8.25 3.14
CA GLU A 48 -9.48 8.46 4.59
C GLU A 48 -9.89 9.90 5.00
N GLY A 49 -9.64 10.88 4.15
CA GLY A 49 -10.14 12.24 4.36
C GLY A 49 -11.65 12.29 4.49
N PHE A 50 -12.39 11.53 3.70
CA PHE A 50 -13.86 11.41 3.83
C PHE A 50 -14.29 10.63 5.06
N VAL A 51 -13.52 9.64 5.51
CA VAL A 51 -13.80 8.97 6.79
C VAL A 51 -13.76 9.97 7.93
N TRP A 52 -12.72 10.83 7.98
CA TRP A 52 -12.65 11.92 8.95
C TRP A 52 -13.86 12.84 8.91
N LEU A 53 -14.26 13.33 7.74
CA LEU A 53 -15.42 14.22 7.60
C LEU A 53 -16.72 13.58 8.10
N GLY A 54 -16.88 12.28 7.90
CA GLY A 54 -18.05 11.55 8.43
C GLY A 54 -17.99 11.35 9.95
N LEU A 55 -16.79 11.08 10.52
CA LEU A 55 -16.61 10.90 11.95
C LEU A 55 -16.68 12.23 12.73
N ASP A 56 -16.24 13.34 12.11
CA ASP A 56 -16.35 14.69 12.65
C ASP A 56 -17.78 15.26 12.56
N GLY A 57 -18.74 14.53 11.97
CA GLY A 57 -20.14 14.95 11.84
C GLY A 57 -20.39 16.00 10.74
N ILE A 58 -19.39 16.29 9.89
CA ILE A 58 -19.53 17.18 8.73
C ILE A 58 -20.32 16.50 7.61
N LEU A 59 -20.10 15.20 7.43
CA LEU A 59 -20.87 14.34 6.53
C LEU A 59 -21.66 13.28 7.32
N SER A 60 -22.53 12.54 6.64
CA SER A 60 -23.30 11.51 7.32
C SER A 60 -22.44 10.35 7.81
N PRO A 61 -22.81 9.68 8.92
CA PRO A 61 -22.12 8.47 9.41
C PRO A 61 -22.00 7.35 8.37
N VAL A 62 -22.94 7.29 7.42
CA VAL A 62 -22.91 6.34 6.30
C VAL A 62 -21.68 6.58 5.41
N VAL A 63 -21.27 7.84 5.23
CA VAL A 63 -20.03 8.16 4.49
C VAL A 63 -18.82 7.63 5.23
N ALA A 64 -18.72 7.84 6.56
CA ALA A 64 -17.61 7.30 7.35
C ALA A 64 -17.53 5.77 7.22
N HIS A 65 -18.66 5.09 7.33
CA HIS A 65 -18.72 3.63 7.22
C HIS A 65 -18.29 3.13 5.83
N ASN A 66 -18.88 3.66 4.76
CA ASN A 66 -18.62 3.20 3.40
C ASN A 66 -17.19 3.53 2.94
N MET A 67 -16.69 4.74 3.26
CA MET A 67 -15.32 5.15 2.94
C MET A 67 -14.31 4.37 3.80
N GLY A 68 -14.65 4.07 5.06
CA GLY A 68 -13.86 3.21 5.93
C GLY A 68 -13.75 1.78 5.39
N ALA A 69 -14.85 1.20 4.93
CA ALA A 69 -14.82 -0.10 4.28
C ALA A 69 -13.99 -0.10 2.99
N ALA A 70 -14.10 0.94 2.15
CA ALA A 70 -13.27 1.10 0.95
C ALA A 70 -11.79 1.27 1.31
N PHE A 71 -11.48 2.01 2.39
CA PHE A 71 -10.13 2.16 2.91
C PHE A 71 -9.53 0.82 3.35
N MET A 72 -10.27 0.04 4.14
CA MET A 72 -9.85 -1.29 4.59
C MET A 72 -9.69 -2.27 3.45
N LEU A 73 -10.61 -2.25 2.48
CA LEU A 73 -10.54 -3.07 1.27
C LEU A 73 -9.21 -2.83 0.53
N TYR A 74 -8.81 -1.58 0.37
CA TYR A 74 -7.54 -1.26 -0.27
C TYR A 74 -6.35 -1.66 0.62
N ALA A 75 -6.31 -1.19 1.88
CA ALA A 75 -5.14 -1.33 2.74
C ALA A 75 -4.86 -2.79 3.14
N GLN A 76 -5.89 -3.51 3.58
CA GLN A 76 -5.74 -4.89 4.04
C GLN A 76 -6.11 -5.93 2.97
N GLY A 77 -7.01 -5.56 2.06
CA GLY A 77 -7.47 -6.46 1.00
C GLY A 77 -6.56 -6.44 -0.23
N LEU A 78 -6.42 -5.32 -0.90
CA LEU A 78 -5.78 -5.28 -2.23
C LEU A 78 -4.25 -5.20 -2.18
N LEU A 79 -3.65 -4.49 -1.23
CA LEU A 79 -2.19 -4.34 -1.15
C LEU A 79 -1.41 -5.66 -1.03
N PRO A 80 -1.87 -6.67 -0.25
CA PRO A 80 -1.21 -7.98 -0.19
C PRO A 80 -1.06 -8.67 -1.55
N PHE A 81 -1.95 -8.38 -2.49
CA PHE A 81 -1.89 -8.89 -3.85
C PHE A 81 -1.17 -7.93 -4.81
N LEU A 82 -1.52 -6.64 -4.77
CA LEU A 82 -1.01 -5.65 -5.73
C LEU A 82 0.51 -5.44 -5.59
N LEU A 83 1.03 -5.44 -4.36
CA LEU A 83 2.45 -5.20 -4.14
C LEU A 83 3.33 -6.33 -4.70
N PRO A 84 3.15 -7.61 -4.33
CA PRO A 84 3.92 -8.69 -4.93
C PRO A 84 3.70 -8.83 -6.43
N LEU A 85 2.48 -8.55 -6.94
CA LEU A 85 2.20 -8.52 -8.37
C LEU A 85 3.02 -7.43 -9.07
N SER A 86 3.09 -6.23 -8.50
CA SER A 86 3.84 -5.11 -9.09
C SER A 86 5.33 -5.42 -9.19
N VAL A 87 5.91 -6.04 -8.16
CA VAL A 87 7.31 -6.43 -8.13
C VAL A 87 7.58 -7.59 -9.11
N LEU A 88 6.68 -8.56 -9.17
CA LEU A 88 6.79 -9.69 -10.10
C LEU A 88 6.70 -9.25 -11.56
N LEU A 89 5.83 -8.30 -11.89
CA LEU A 89 5.75 -7.73 -13.25
C LEU A 89 7.01 -6.93 -13.59
N PHE A 90 7.56 -6.21 -12.60
CA PHE A 90 8.75 -5.39 -12.76
C PHE A 90 10.01 -6.24 -12.95
N GLU A 91 10.13 -7.38 -12.28
CA GLU A 91 11.32 -8.24 -12.30
C GLU A 91 11.50 -8.94 -13.66
N SER A 92 12.71 -8.85 -14.22
CA SER A 92 13.06 -9.49 -15.49
C SER A 92 13.66 -10.89 -15.34
N ASP A 93 14.29 -11.19 -14.19
CA ASP A 93 14.95 -12.47 -13.95
C ASP A 93 13.95 -13.57 -13.62
N VAL A 94 13.93 -14.61 -14.44
CA VAL A 94 12.99 -15.74 -14.32
C VAL A 94 13.13 -16.48 -12.99
N LYS A 95 14.36 -16.63 -12.47
CA LYS A 95 14.60 -17.31 -11.18
C LYS A 95 14.03 -16.49 -10.02
N SER A 96 14.24 -15.19 -10.03
CA SER A 96 13.68 -14.26 -9.05
C SER A 96 12.14 -14.26 -9.11
N ARG A 97 11.56 -14.19 -10.30
CA ARG A 97 10.09 -14.26 -10.49
C ARG A 97 9.50 -15.54 -9.90
N ARG A 98 10.12 -16.70 -10.14
CA ARG A 98 9.64 -17.97 -9.56
C ARG A 98 9.67 -17.96 -8.02
N ARG A 99 10.69 -17.33 -7.42
CA ARG A 99 10.79 -17.19 -5.95
C ARG A 99 9.76 -16.21 -5.37
N MET A 100 9.25 -15.28 -6.17
CA MET A 100 8.21 -14.31 -5.78
C MET A 100 6.79 -14.90 -5.83
N LEU A 101 6.54 -15.95 -6.64
CA LEU A 101 5.22 -16.54 -6.80
C LEU A 101 4.53 -16.97 -5.49
N PRO A 102 5.22 -17.60 -4.51
CA PRO A 102 4.60 -17.95 -3.24
C PRO A 102 3.99 -16.73 -2.51
N PHE A 103 4.69 -15.59 -2.53
CA PHE A 103 4.20 -14.36 -1.90
C PHE A 103 2.98 -13.79 -2.60
N LEU A 104 2.93 -13.89 -3.94
CA LEU A 104 1.75 -13.50 -4.72
C LEU A 104 0.55 -14.41 -4.39
N ILE A 105 0.76 -15.71 -4.26
CA ILE A 105 -0.30 -16.68 -3.91
C ILE A 105 -0.82 -16.39 -2.50
N VAL A 106 0.08 -16.18 -1.52
CA VAL A 106 -0.30 -15.80 -0.15
C VAL A 106 -1.07 -14.48 -0.18
N GLY A 107 -0.60 -13.49 -0.93
CA GLY A 107 -1.27 -12.20 -1.09
C GLY A 107 -2.66 -12.34 -1.70
N ALA A 108 -2.82 -13.16 -2.73
CA ALA A 108 -4.13 -13.44 -3.35
C ALA A 108 -5.10 -14.11 -2.37
N ALA A 109 -4.63 -15.10 -1.62
CA ALA A 109 -5.43 -15.77 -0.59
C ALA A 109 -5.84 -14.81 0.53
N THR A 110 -4.91 -13.95 0.99
CA THR A 110 -5.19 -12.89 1.98
C THR A 110 -6.23 -11.91 1.44
N THR A 111 -6.11 -11.47 0.20
CA THR A 111 -7.08 -10.59 -0.48
C THR A 111 -8.47 -11.20 -0.50
N LEU A 112 -8.60 -12.45 -0.94
CA LEU A 112 -9.89 -13.15 -1.01
C LEU A 112 -10.52 -13.31 0.38
N TYR A 113 -9.71 -13.63 1.38
CA TYR A 113 -10.19 -13.73 2.76
C TYR A 113 -10.68 -12.39 3.30
N VAL A 114 -9.92 -11.30 3.11
CA VAL A 114 -10.33 -9.96 3.59
C VAL A 114 -11.59 -9.48 2.88
N LEU A 115 -11.72 -9.71 1.57
CA LEU A 115 -12.94 -9.42 0.82
C LEU A 115 -14.15 -10.12 1.43
N TRP A 116 -14.01 -11.39 1.77
CA TRP A 116 -15.06 -12.14 2.44
C TRP A 116 -15.32 -11.60 3.85
N ALA A 117 -14.29 -11.36 4.65
CA ALA A 117 -14.43 -10.91 6.03
C ALA A 117 -15.15 -9.56 6.14
N LEU A 118 -14.82 -8.58 5.30
CA LEU A 118 -15.48 -7.27 5.26
C LEU A 118 -16.98 -7.34 4.92
N THR A 119 -17.47 -8.46 4.36
CA THR A 119 -18.90 -8.68 4.11
C THR A 119 -19.56 -9.57 5.16
N ALA A 120 -18.79 -10.42 5.84
CA ALA A 120 -19.27 -11.42 6.77
C ALA A 120 -19.31 -10.93 8.23
N TYR A 121 -18.47 -9.96 8.59
CA TYR A 121 -18.35 -9.46 9.96
C TYR A 121 -18.76 -7.99 10.08
N PRO A 122 -19.23 -7.55 11.28
CA PRO A 122 -19.58 -6.15 11.52
C PRO A 122 -18.32 -5.29 11.54
N PHE A 123 -18.26 -4.33 10.62
CA PHE A 123 -17.18 -3.36 10.52
C PHE A 123 -17.51 -2.09 11.32
N GLN A 124 -16.59 -1.64 12.14
CA GLN A 124 -16.70 -0.41 12.93
C GLN A 124 -15.54 0.54 12.62
N VAL A 125 -15.84 1.83 12.57
CA VAL A 125 -14.83 2.88 12.40
C VAL A 125 -15.08 3.99 13.42
N TYR A 126 -14.04 4.39 14.16
CA TYR A 126 -14.12 5.42 15.20
C TYR A 126 -12.77 6.09 15.43
N ILE A 127 -12.78 7.23 16.13
CA ILE A 127 -11.56 7.99 16.49
C ILE A 127 -11.09 7.56 17.88
N GLN A 128 -9.79 7.25 17.99
CA GLN A 128 -9.11 7.00 19.25
C GLN A 128 -7.71 7.66 19.21
N ASP A 129 -7.36 8.44 20.24
CA ASP A 129 -6.05 9.10 20.37
C ASP A 129 -5.59 9.81 19.09
N HIS A 130 -6.49 10.62 18.50
CA HIS A 130 -6.27 11.36 17.26
C HIS A 130 -5.93 10.48 16.04
N SER A 131 -6.37 9.23 16.03
CA SER A 131 -6.19 8.31 14.92
C SER A 131 -7.50 7.59 14.63
N ILE A 132 -7.75 7.22 13.37
CA ILE A 132 -8.90 6.38 13.03
C ILE A 132 -8.57 4.92 13.35
N VAL A 133 -9.45 4.27 14.07
CA VAL A 133 -9.42 2.84 14.31
C VAL A 133 -10.43 2.16 13.40
N TYR A 134 -9.95 1.21 12.64
CA TYR A 134 -10.75 0.34 11.78
C TYR A 134 -10.82 -1.03 12.44
N HIS A 135 -11.96 -1.38 12.98
CA HIS A 135 -12.16 -2.64 13.69
C HIS A 135 -13.09 -3.57 12.93
N ASP A 136 -12.55 -4.70 12.54
CA ASP A 136 -13.27 -5.82 11.94
C ASP A 136 -12.78 -7.11 12.63
N PRO A 137 -13.66 -7.85 13.34
CA PRO A 137 -13.26 -9.07 14.03
C PRO A 137 -12.64 -10.14 13.12
N GLY A 138 -13.04 -10.17 11.84
CA GLY A 138 -12.51 -11.10 10.86
C GLY A 138 -11.08 -10.78 10.42
N THR A 139 -10.67 -9.51 10.47
CA THR A 139 -9.34 -9.08 9.99
C THR A 139 -8.36 -8.73 11.12
N SER A 140 -8.79 -8.67 12.37
CA SER A 140 -7.99 -8.30 13.53
C SER A 140 -7.09 -9.44 14.08
N SER A 141 -6.77 -10.44 13.26
CA SER A 141 -5.95 -11.59 13.65
C SER A 141 -4.46 -11.33 13.43
N ILE A 142 -3.61 -11.67 14.43
CA ILE A 142 -2.15 -11.61 14.31
C ILE A 142 -1.63 -12.50 13.18
N PHE A 143 -2.31 -13.62 12.93
CA PHE A 143 -1.97 -14.52 11.83
C PHE A 143 -2.19 -13.85 10.48
N LEU A 144 -3.31 -13.16 10.30
CA LEU A 144 -3.59 -12.40 9.08
C LEU A 144 -2.59 -11.25 8.89
N GLY A 145 -2.24 -10.56 9.98
CA GLY A 145 -1.17 -9.56 9.97
C GLY A 145 0.18 -10.12 9.53
N ALA A 146 0.53 -11.32 9.98
CA ALA A 146 1.75 -12.00 9.54
C ALA A 146 1.71 -12.35 8.04
N LEU A 147 0.59 -12.90 7.54
CA LEU A 147 0.41 -13.17 6.10
C LEU A 147 0.49 -11.89 5.27
N TYR A 148 -0.09 -10.79 5.76
CA TYR A 148 0.01 -9.48 5.15
C TYR A 148 1.47 -9.02 5.02
N VAL A 149 2.26 -9.08 6.10
CA VAL A 149 3.68 -8.68 6.09
C VAL A 149 4.50 -9.57 5.17
N ILE A 150 4.28 -10.89 5.23
CA ILE A 150 4.97 -11.85 4.37
C ILE A 150 4.68 -11.56 2.89
N SER A 151 3.43 -11.33 2.52
CA SER A 151 3.07 -11.06 1.12
C SER A 151 3.60 -9.72 0.64
N THR A 152 3.44 -8.65 1.42
CA THR A 152 3.81 -7.29 1.00
C THR A 152 5.32 -7.02 1.03
N CYS A 153 6.06 -7.61 1.97
CA CYS A 153 7.51 -7.39 2.09
C CYS A 153 8.33 -8.51 1.45
N GLY A 154 7.85 -9.76 1.52
CA GLY A 154 8.64 -10.93 1.12
C GLY A 154 9.09 -10.89 -0.34
N SER A 155 8.19 -10.57 -1.27
CA SER A 155 8.51 -10.50 -2.71
C SER A 155 9.63 -9.51 -3.03
N LEU A 156 9.69 -8.39 -2.31
CA LEU A 156 10.67 -7.30 -2.52
C LEU A 156 12.11 -7.74 -2.27
N PHE A 157 12.33 -8.62 -1.29
CA PHE A 157 13.67 -9.12 -0.95
C PHE A 157 14.25 -10.10 -1.99
N PHE A 158 13.41 -10.65 -2.86
CA PHE A 158 13.86 -11.55 -3.93
C PHE A 158 14.12 -10.83 -5.25
N SER A 159 13.92 -9.51 -5.33
CA SER A 159 14.24 -8.72 -6.51
C SER A 159 15.75 -8.52 -6.66
N LYS A 160 16.23 -8.54 -7.92
CA LYS A 160 17.59 -8.13 -8.26
C LYS A 160 17.77 -6.61 -8.32
N VAL A 161 16.68 -5.86 -8.28
CA VAL A 161 16.71 -4.41 -8.29
C VAL A 161 16.91 -3.89 -6.87
N LYS A 162 18.08 -3.30 -6.59
CA LYS A 162 18.45 -2.82 -5.25
C LYS A 162 17.40 -1.86 -4.64
N ALA A 163 16.77 -1.03 -5.47
CA ALA A 163 15.73 -0.10 -5.02
C ALA A 163 14.49 -0.84 -4.47
N MET A 164 14.13 -2.01 -5.04
CA MET A 164 13.03 -2.85 -4.53
C MET A 164 13.38 -3.45 -3.18
N VAL A 165 14.61 -3.94 -3.02
CA VAL A 165 15.08 -4.48 -1.73
C VAL A 165 15.10 -3.38 -0.67
N LEU A 166 15.59 -2.18 -1.01
CA LEU A 166 15.56 -1.03 -0.11
C LEU A 166 14.13 -0.64 0.27
N PHE A 167 13.24 -0.59 -0.72
CA PHE A 167 11.81 -0.34 -0.49
C PHE A 167 11.22 -1.38 0.47
N GLY A 168 11.54 -2.67 0.28
CA GLY A 168 11.10 -3.75 1.16
C GLY A 168 11.63 -3.62 2.58
N ALA A 169 12.90 -3.26 2.75
CA ALA A 169 13.51 -3.06 4.06
C ALA A 169 12.90 -1.88 4.82
N VAL A 170 12.71 -0.74 4.14
CA VAL A 170 12.05 0.44 4.71
C VAL A 170 10.59 0.12 5.05
N ASN A 171 9.90 -0.61 4.16
CA ASN A 171 8.54 -1.08 4.39
C ASN A 171 8.44 -1.91 5.68
N LEU A 172 9.24 -2.93 5.78
CA LEU A 172 9.25 -3.82 6.95
C LEU A 172 9.60 -3.07 8.24
N LEU A 173 10.62 -2.21 8.21
CA LEU A 173 11.03 -1.42 9.37
C LEU A 173 9.89 -0.52 9.86
N LEU A 174 9.26 0.23 8.95
CA LEU A 174 8.17 1.13 9.30
C LEU A 174 6.93 0.37 9.80
N LEU A 175 6.63 -0.80 9.23
CA LEU A 175 5.61 -1.70 9.73
C LEU A 175 5.86 -2.10 11.19
N LEU A 176 7.07 -2.55 11.50
CA LEU A 176 7.45 -2.95 12.86
C LEU A 176 7.36 -1.78 13.84
N VAL A 177 7.79 -0.59 13.42
CA VAL A 177 7.67 0.64 14.25
C VAL A 177 6.21 0.98 14.52
N VAL A 178 5.34 0.96 13.52
CA VAL A 178 3.91 1.26 13.70
C VAL A 178 3.25 0.22 14.59
N MET A 179 3.56 -1.05 14.42
CA MET A 179 3.04 -2.12 15.29
C MET A 179 3.47 -1.95 16.74
N ALA A 180 4.70 -1.49 16.99
CA ALA A 180 5.22 -1.27 18.35
C ALA A 180 4.61 -0.03 19.03
N VAL A 181 4.29 1.03 18.24
CA VAL A 181 3.88 2.33 18.81
C VAL A 181 2.35 2.48 18.84
N LYS A 182 1.65 2.05 17.78
CA LYS A 182 0.20 2.26 17.62
C LYS A 182 -0.48 1.08 16.94
N ALA A 183 -0.37 -0.12 17.52
CA ALA A 183 -0.97 -1.33 16.95
C ALA A 183 -2.48 -1.19 16.66
N TYR A 184 -3.23 -0.47 17.52
CA TYR A 184 -4.68 -0.25 17.36
C TYR A 184 -5.04 0.64 16.17
N ALA A 185 -4.14 1.53 15.76
CA ALA A 185 -4.34 2.45 14.62
C ALA A 185 -3.42 2.09 13.43
N PHE A 186 -2.92 0.87 13.40
CA PHE A 186 -1.97 0.39 12.40
C PHE A 186 -2.36 0.77 10.97
N THR A 187 -3.61 0.54 10.60
CA THR A 187 -4.11 0.77 9.24
C THR A 187 -4.14 2.26 8.87
N SER A 188 -4.46 3.15 9.83
CA SER A 188 -4.47 4.60 9.59
C SER A 188 -3.05 5.19 9.55
N VAL A 189 -2.17 4.81 10.48
CA VAL A 189 -0.79 5.33 10.54
C VAL A 189 0.06 4.87 9.33
N TRP A 190 -0.36 3.81 8.66
CA TRP A 190 0.22 3.36 7.41
C TRP A 190 0.32 4.45 6.33
N CYS A 191 -0.54 5.45 6.35
CA CYS A 191 -0.55 6.56 5.41
C CYS A 191 0.72 7.42 5.46
N ALA A 192 1.30 7.63 6.64
CA ALA A 192 2.58 8.34 6.76
C ALA A 192 3.73 7.57 6.10
N TYR A 193 3.66 6.24 6.19
CA TYR A 193 4.57 5.34 5.51
C TYR A 193 4.43 5.44 3.98
N ALA A 194 3.22 5.51 3.46
CA ALA A 194 2.96 5.62 2.01
C ALA A 194 3.66 6.83 1.38
N ALA A 195 3.81 7.94 2.13
CA ALA A 195 4.55 9.11 1.67
C ALA A 195 6.04 8.79 1.47
N VAL A 196 6.69 8.16 2.47
CA VAL A 196 8.10 7.77 2.38
C VAL A 196 8.30 6.76 1.24
N ALA A 197 7.43 5.77 1.14
CA ALA A 197 7.45 4.79 0.06
C ALA A 197 7.35 5.44 -1.32
N SER A 198 6.46 6.44 -1.47
CA SER A 198 6.26 7.17 -2.72
C SER A 198 7.50 7.97 -3.14
N VAL A 199 8.24 8.56 -2.19
CA VAL A 199 9.50 9.24 -2.47
C VAL A 199 10.56 8.26 -3.00
N ILE A 200 10.66 7.06 -2.43
CA ILE A 200 11.59 6.02 -2.88
C ILE A 200 11.25 5.60 -4.31
N VAL A 201 9.95 5.40 -4.61
CA VAL A 201 9.49 5.04 -5.96
C VAL A 201 9.84 6.15 -6.96
N LEU A 202 9.52 7.41 -6.64
CA LEU A 202 9.86 8.56 -7.48
C LEU A 202 11.38 8.65 -7.72
N ALA A 203 12.19 8.58 -6.66
CA ALA A 203 13.64 8.68 -6.76
C ALA A 203 14.23 7.59 -7.68
N TYR A 204 13.71 6.37 -7.59
CA TYR A 204 14.09 5.29 -8.50
C TYR A 204 13.79 5.63 -9.96
N PHE A 205 12.56 6.02 -10.28
CA PHE A 205 12.16 6.34 -11.65
C PHE A 205 12.84 7.60 -12.19
N TRP A 206 13.12 8.57 -11.32
CA TRP A 206 13.87 9.77 -11.70
C TRP A 206 15.29 9.43 -12.10
N LYS A 207 16.00 8.65 -11.30
CA LYS A 207 17.36 8.22 -11.58
C LYS A 207 17.43 7.33 -12.83
N SER A 208 16.51 6.37 -12.96
CA SER A 208 16.50 5.45 -14.11
C SER A 208 16.12 6.14 -15.42
N SER A 209 15.45 7.31 -15.38
CA SER A 209 15.17 8.09 -16.59
C SER A 209 16.40 8.78 -17.17
N GLY A 210 17.38 9.12 -16.35
CA GLY A 210 18.65 9.72 -16.77
C GLY A 210 19.75 8.71 -17.13
N GLU A 211 19.70 7.51 -16.55
CA GLU A 211 20.65 6.43 -16.83
C GLU A 211 20.03 5.44 -17.81
N ARG A 212 20.78 5.09 -18.82
CA ARG A 212 20.49 4.29 -20.01
C ARG A 212 19.54 3.11 -19.92
N PRO A 213 19.03 2.66 -21.11
CA PRO A 213 18.03 1.64 -21.23
C PRO A 213 18.51 0.27 -20.74
N PHE A 214 17.60 -0.46 -20.18
CA PHE A 214 17.56 -1.89 -19.96
C PHE A 214 18.52 -2.70 -20.87
N LYS A 215 19.59 -3.18 -20.30
CA LYS A 215 20.54 -4.08 -20.96
C LYS A 215 20.04 -5.55 -20.99
N TYR A 216 18.75 -5.79 -20.75
CA TYR A 216 18.16 -7.14 -20.58
C TYR A 216 16.89 -7.39 -21.39
N LEU A 217 16.79 -6.77 -22.58
CA LEU A 217 15.76 -7.15 -23.57
C LEU A 217 16.42 -7.88 -24.73
N GLY A 218 16.91 -9.06 -24.46
CA GLY A 218 17.38 -9.99 -25.46
C GLY A 218 17.23 -11.42 -24.99
N ALA A 219 15.98 -11.89 -24.95
CA ALA A 219 15.57 -13.28 -25.12
C ALA A 219 14.07 -13.37 -24.85
N ILE A 220 13.29 -13.32 -25.93
CA ILE A 220 11.96 -13.91 -26.00
C ILE A 220 12.19 -15.40 -26.07
#